data_3c2ccd3dda91e2813985ffbac1b6d902
#
_entry.id   3c2ccd3dda91e2813985ffbac1b6d902
#
_cell.length_a   1.000
_cell.length_b   1.000
_cell.length_c   1.000
_cell.angle_alpha   90.00
_cell.angle_beta   90.00
_cell.angle_gamma   90.00
#
_symmetry.space_group_name_H-M   'P 1'
#
loop_
_entity.id
_entity.type
_entity.pdbx_description
1 polymer ?
#
loop_
_entity_poly.entity_id
_entity_poly.type
_entity_poly.pdbx_seq_one_letter_code
_entity_poly.pdbx_strand_id
1 'polypeptide(L)'
;MTVQRILIVSGTHGNEINPIWAVKQFNREENSLKYGIEYEYIIGNPIAYEKGYRYIDADLNRSFKESKNYDQQKNSFYEINRANFLVDQFGINGSKPCQIAIDLHTTTANMGTSIVMYGRRFKDFCLAALLQNKFGLPIYLHEKDKAQ
;
A
#
# COMPACT_ATOMS: atom_id res chain seq x y z
N MET A 1 -6.70 -20.87 3.50
CA MET A 1 -7.32 -19.56 3.82
C MET A 1 -7.78 -18.95 2.52
N THR A 2 -9.07 -18.77 2.35
CA THR A 2 -9.66 -18.09 1.19
C THR A 2 -9.34 -16.59 1.30
N VAL A 3 -8.98 -15.92 0.18
CA VAL A 3 -8.87 -14.47 0.16
C VAL A 3 -10.28 -13.89 0.26
N GLN A 4 -10.53 -13.09 1.27
CA GLN A 4 -11.82 -12.46 1.49
C GLN A 4 -11.78 -10.96 1.20
N ARG A 5 -10.63 -10.31 1.44
CA ARG A 5 -10.47 -8.87 1.22
C ARG A 5 -9.10 -8.54 0.64
N ILE A 6 -9.12 -7.66 -0.36
CA ILE A 6 -7.93 -7.07 -0.99
C ILE A 6 -7.97 -5.57 -0.74
N LEU A 7 -6.88 -5.02 -0.19
CA LEU A 7 -6.67 -3.59 -0.05
C LEU A 7 -5.90 -3.06 -1.24
N ILE A 8 -6.40 -2.03 -1.89
CA ILE A 8 -5.73 -1.30 -2.95
C ILE A 8 -5.48 0.12 -2.44
N VAL A 9 -4.22 0.44 -2.27
CA VAL A 9 -3.75 1.74 -1.79
C VAL A 9 -3.24 2.55 -2.96
N SER A 10 -3.46 3.84 -2.93
CA SER A 10 -2.83 4.83 -3.82
C SER A 10 -2.51 6.08 -3.04
N GLY A 11 -1.59 6.90 -3.55
CA GLY A 11 -1.26 8.16 -2.89
C GLY A 11 -0.65 7.98 -1.50
N THR A 12 0.12 6.93 -1.29
CA THR A 12 1.08 6.81 -0.18
C THR A 12 2.03 8.00 -0.19
N HIS A 13 2.39 8.49 -1.40
CA HIS A 13 2.92 9.82 -1.61
C HIS A 13 1.84 10.68 -2.30
N GLY A 14 1.44 11.79 -1.69
CA GLY A 14 0.30 12.58 -2.13
C GLY A 14 0.48 13.26 -3.49
N ASN A 15 1.71 13.49 -3.94
CA ASN A 15 2.03 14.04 -5.25
C ASN A 15 1.96 13.02 -6.41
N GLU A 16 1.74 11.74 -6.12
CA GLU A 16 1.59 10.69 -7.12
C GLU A 16 0.14 10.58 -7.61
N ILE A 17 -0.24 11.45 -8.54
CA ILE A 17 -1.64 11.67 -8.93
C ILE A 17 -2.23 10.52 -9.75
N ASN A 18 -1.43 9.87 -10.63
CA ASN A 18 -1.94 8.86 -11.56
C ASN A 18 -2.57 7.64 -10.85
N PRO A 19 -1.92 7.02 -9.85
CA PRO A 19 -2.52 5.94 -9.07
C PRO A 19 -3.80 6.37 -8.35
N ILE A 20 -3.82 7.59 -7.82
CA ILE A 20 -5.00 8.14 -7.12
C ILE A 20 -6.18 8.29 -8.08
N TRP A 21 -5.92 8.80 -9.28
CA TRP A 21 -6.95 8.91 -10.31
C TRP A 21 -7.51 7.54 -10.69
N ALA A 22 -6.66 6.54 -10.89
CA ALA A 22 -7.07 5.16 -11.20
C ALA A 22 -7.96 4.56 -10.11
N VAL A 23 -7.56 4.68 -8.84
CA VAL A 23 -8.35 4.19 -7.69
C VAL A 23 -9.70 4.90 -7.60
N LYS A 24 -9.75 6.21 -7.84
CA LYS A 24 -11.02 6.94 -7.87
C LYS A 24 -11.96 6.46 -8.98
N GLN A 25 -11.45 6.03 -10.13
CA GLN A 25 -12.29 5.46 -11.19
C GLN A 25 -12.83 4.09 -10.76
N PHE A 26 -12.00 3.20 -10.24
CA PHE A 26 -12.45 1.88 -9.76
C PHE A 26 -13.50 1.98 -8.67
N ASN A 27 -13.37 2.94 -7.75
CA ASN A 27 -14.32 3.12 -6.65
C ASN A 27 -15.71 3.64 -7.12
N ARG A 28 -15.78 4.29 -8.30
CA ARG A 28 -17.05 4.74 -8.90
C ARG A 28 -17.88 3.62 -9.53
N GLU A 29 -17.27 2.49 -9.84
CA GLU A 29 -17.92 1.40 -10.55
C GLU A 29 -18.74 0.46 -9.64
N GLU A 30 -19.02 0.83 -8.39
CA GLU A 30 -19.83 0.09 -7.39
C GLU A 30 -19.46 -1.41 -7.22
N ASN A 31 -18.29 -1.82 -7.65
CA ASN A 31 -17.83 -3.21 -7.65
C ASN A 31 -16.91 -3.53 -6.45
N SER A 32 -17.39 -3.20 -5.23
CA SER A 32 -16.63 -3.56 -4.01
C SER A 32 -16.61 -5.07 -3.73
N LEU A 33 -17.53 -5.82 -4.35
CA LEU A 33 -17.58 -7.28 -4.22
C LEU A 33 -17.60 -7.94 -5.60
N LYS A 34 -16.49 -8.58 -5.98
CA LYS A 34 -16.40 -9.31 -7.23
C LYS A 34 -15.83 -10.71 -6.96
N TYR A 35 -16.49 -11.72 -7.51
CA TYR A 35 -16.16 -13.13 -7.30
C TYR A 35 -16.07 -13.57 -5.83
N GLY A 36 -16.88 -12.95 -4.94
CA GLY A 36 -16.86 -13.24 -3.50
C GLY A 36 -15.65 -12.64 -2.75
N ILE A 37 -14.90 -11.74 -3.41
CA ILE A 37 -13.76 -11.01 -2.82
C ILE A 37 -14.17 -9.55 -2.65
N GLU A 38 -14.00 -9.03 -1.45
CA GLU A 38 -14.20 -7.62 -1.13
C GLU A 38 -12.96 -6.82 -1.51
N TYR A 39 -13.16 -5.72 -2.22
CA TYR A 39 -12.10 -4.77 -2.59
C TYR A 39 -12.29 -3.48 -1.81
N GLU A 40 -11.26 -3.09 -1.07
CA GLU A 40 -11.19 -1.82 -0.35
C GLU A 40 -10.20 -0.90 -1.06
N TYR A 41 -10.65 0.30 -1.43
CA TYR A 41 -9.83 1.29 -2.14
C TYR A 41 -9.59 2.50 -1.25
N ILE A 42 -8.35 2.84 -0.99
CA ILE A 42 -8.01 3.97 -0.12
C ILE A 42 -6.93 4.88 -0.70
N ILE A 43 -6.95 6.15 -0.26
CA ILE A 43 -5.82 7.06 -0.40
C ILE A 43 -4.94 6.92 0.85
N GLY A 44 -3.70 6.52 0.66
CA GLY A 44 -2.75 6.26 1.76
C GLY A 44 -2.51 7.51 2.61
N ASN A 45 -2.19 8.64 1.97
CA ASN A 45 -1.89 9.92 2.62
C ASN A 45 -2.81 11.04 2.10
N PRO A 46 -4.06 11.13 2.59
CA PRO A 46 -5.04 12.07 2.04
C PRO A 46 -4.65 13.54 2.22
N ILE A 47 -4.04 13.93 3.34
CA ILE A 47 -3.64 15.33 3.57
C ILE A 47 -2.50 15.74 2.65
N ALA A 48 -1.51 14.86 2.45
CA ALA A 48 -0.44 15.13 1.49
C ALA A 48 -0.99 15.26 0.06
N TYR A 49 -1.97 14.42 -0.31
CA TYR A 49 -2.65 14.51 -1.60
C TYR A 49 -3.39 15.84 -1.77
N GLU A 50 -4.16 16.27 -0.78
CA GLU A 50 -4.89 17.55 -0.82
C GLU A 50 -3.95 18.76 -0.99
N LYS A 51 -2.75 18.68 -0.39
CA LYS A 51 -1.73 19.72 -0.49
C LYS A 51 -0.81 19.56 -1.72
N GLY A 52 -0.90 18.48 -2.46
CA GLY A 52 0.00 18.16 -3.58
C GLY A 52 1.44 17.89 -3.13
N TYR A 53 1.66 17.50 -1.89
CA TYR A 53 2.98 17.21 -1.31
C TYR A 53 3.27 15.72 -1.34
N ARG A 54 4.55 15.37 -1.30
CA ARG A 54 4.96 13.97 -1.18
C ARG A 54 4.51 13.41 0.17
N TYR A 55 4.77 14.13 1.26
CA TYR A 55 4.36 13.84 2.64
C TYR A 55 4.21 15.16 3.41
N ILE A 56 3.71 15.12 4.64
CA ILE A 56 3.54 16.27 5.53
C ILE A 56 4.75 16.39 6.47
N ASP A 57 4.96 15.38 7.32
CA ASP A 57 6.01 15.37 8.33
C ASP A 57 7.08 14.31 8.03
N ALA A 58 6.69 13.14 7.52
CA ALA A 58 7.57 12.01 7.27
C ALA A 58 7.07 11.14 6.10
N ASP A 59 7.96 10.36 5.47
CA ASP A 59 7.59 9.42 4.43
C ASP A 59 6.72 8.29 5.01
N LEU A 60 5.45 8.18 4.54
CA LEU A 60 4.50 7.18 5.02
C LEU A 60 5.03 5.74 4.86
N ASN A 61 5.77 5.44 3.78
CA ASN A 61 6.39 4.14 3.58
C ASN A 61 7.43 3.77 4.66
N ARG A 62 7.98 4.74 5.36
CA ARG A 62 8.94 4.55 6.46
C ARG A 62 8.22 4.49 7.81
N SER A 63 7.06 5.10 7.92
CA SER A 63 6.34 5.27 9.18
C SER A 63 5.76 3.98 9.76
N PHE A 64 5.50 2.96 8.94
CA PHE A 64 5.05 1.63 9.41
C PHE A 64 6.05 0.89 10.30
N LYS A 65 7.35 1.17 10.17
CA LYS A 65 8.40 0.55 10.99
C LYS A 65 8.55 1.26 12.34
N GLU A 66 8.31 2.55 12.38
CA GLU A 66 8.52 3.40 13.56
C GLU A 66 7.38 3.29 14.58
N SER A 67 6.22 2.81 14.17
CA SER A 67 5.07 2.59 15.07
C SER A 67 5.35 1.62 16.25
N LYS A 68 6.50 0.91 16.24
CA LYS A 68 6.93 0.00 17.30
C LYS A 68 8.03 0.57 18.21
N ASN A 69 8.63 1.69 17.85
CA ASN A 69 9.71 2.31 18.65
C ASN A 69 9.18 3.62 19.26
N TYR A 70 9.12 3.64 20.59
CA TYR A 70 8.69 4.76 21.40
C TYR A 70 9.69 5.93 21.34
N ASP A 71 9.65 6.72 20.28
CA ASP A 71 10.24 8.05 20.29
C ASP A 71 9.09 9.07 20.45
N GLN A 72 8.95 9.62 21.66
CA GLN A 72 7.83 10.51 22.01
C GLN A 72 7.74 11.77 21.13
N GLN A 73 8.85 12.23 20.55
CA GLN A 73 8.84 13.39 19.65
C GLN A 73 8.25 13.08 18.28
N LYS A 74 8.36 11.84 17.81
CA LYS A 74 7.84 11.41 16.51
C LYS A 74 6.36 11.01 16.54
N ASN A 75 5.79 10.75 17.72
CA ASN A 75 4.39 10.38 17.88
C ASN A 75 3.40 11.50 17.46
N SER A 76 3.87 12.73 17.27
CA SER A 76 3.06 13.84 16.76
C SER A 76 2.99 13.90 15.21
N PHE A 77 3.83 13.14 14.50
CA PHE A 77 3.88 13.18 13.03
C PHE A 77 2.62 12.58 12.43
N TYR A 78 2.08 13.28 11.45
CA TYR A 78 0.86 12.87 10.77
C TYR A 78 0.99 11.47 10.15
N GLU A 79 2.07 11.18 9.45
CA GLU A 79 2.25 9.90 8.77
C GLU A 79 2.42 8.73 9.74
N ILE A 80 2.98 8.93 10.92
CA ILE A 80 3.06 7.88 11.95
C ILE A 80 1.65 7.54 12.46
N ASN A 81 0.85 8.54 12.77
CA ASN A 81 -0.54 8.35 13.16
C ASN A 81 -1.36 7.70 12.04
N ARG A 82 -1.10 8.10 10.80
CA ARG A 82 -1.75 7.51 9.62
C ARG A 82 -1.36 6.04 9.42
N ALA A 83 -0.08 5.70 9.57
CA ALA A 83 0.40 4.32 9.50
C ALA A 83 -0.25 3.44 10.58
N ASN A 84 -0.32 3.92 11.83
CA ASN A 84 -1.01 3.23 12.91
C ASN A 84 -2.48 3.00 12.58
N PHE A 85 -3.20 4.03 12.13
CA PHE A 85 -4.59 3.91 11.69
C PHE A 85 -4.76 2.83 10.60
N LEU A 86 -3.88 2.81 9.60
CA LEU A 86 -3.94 1.83 8.52
C LEU A 86 -3.70 0.39 9.02
N VAL A 87 -2.78 0.20 9.95
CA VAL A 87 -2.51 -1.10 10.59
C VAL A 87 -3.70 -1.53 11.46
N ASP A 88 -4.29 -0.63 12.22
CA ASP A 88 -5.46 -0.92 13.09
C ASP A 88 -6.72 -1.23 12.27
N GLN A 89 -6.84 -0.69 11.07
CA GLN A 89 -7.95 -1.01 10.18
C GLN A 89 -7.69 -2.29 9.38
N PHE A 90 -6.57 -2.37 8.66
CA PHE A 90 -6.36 -3.34 7.58
C PHE A 90 -5.27 -4.38 7.88
N GLY A 91 -4.52 -4.22 8.95
CA GLY A 91 -3.52 -5.18 9.41
C GLY A 91 -4.13 -6.52 9.80
N ILE A 92 -3.29 -7.54 10.03
CA ILE A 92 -3.72 -8.92 10.32
C ILE A 92 -4.64 -9.03 11.55
N ASN A 93 -4.48 -8.12 12.52
CA ASN A 93 -5.29 -8.03 13.73
C ASN A 93 -6.20 -6.78 13.74
N GLY A 94 -6.35 -6.15 12.59
CA GLY A 94 -7.16 -4.94 12.44
C GLY A 94 -8.67 -5.23 12.41
N SER A 95 -9.46 -4.16 12.42
CA SER A 95 -10.92 -4.25 12.41
C SER A 95 -11.49 -4.79 11.09
N LYS A 96 -10.76 -4.57 9.97
CA LYS A 96 -11.09 -5.05 8.61
C LYS A 96 -9.85 -5.71 7.96
N PRO A 97 -9.39 -6.86 8.46
CA PRO A 97 -8.11 -7.43 8.04
C PRO A 97 -8.11 -7.78 6.54
N CYS A 98 -7.04 -7.38 5.85
CA CYS A 98 -6.83 -7.69 4.44
C CYS A 98 -5.78 -8.78 4.27
N GLN A 99 -6.05 -9.75 3.38
CA GLN A 99 -5.12 -10.85 3.10
C GLN A 99 -4.05 -10.46 2.07
N ILE A 100 -4.39 -9.50 1.22
CA ILE A 100 -3.53 -8.93 0.18
C ILE A 100 -3.61 -7.41 0.28
N ALA A 101 -2.48 -6.74 0.22
CA ALA A 101 -2.39 -5.30 0.05
C ALA A 101 -1.55 -5.00 -1.20
N ILE A 102 -2.05 -4.14 -2.06
CA ILE A 102 -1.40 -3.66 -3.27
C ILE A 102 -1.31 -2.14 -3.16
N ASP A 103 -0.09 -1.61 -3.17
CA ASP A 103 0.15 -0.16 -3.17
C ASP A 103 0.60 0.29 -4.56
N LEU A 104 -0.15 1.22 -5.13
CA LEU A 104 0.07 1.74 -6.47
C LEU A 104 0.91 3.01 -6.39
N HIS A 105 2.09 2.95 -6.98
CA HIS A 105 3.06 4.04 -7.01
C HIS A 105 3.40 4.50 -8.41
N THR A 106 3.92 5.72 -8.51
CA THR A 106 4.76 6.15 -9.62
C THR A 106 6.21 6.27 -9.16
N THR A 107 7.14 6.21 -10.11
CA THR A 107 8.56 6.36 -9.81
C THR A 107 9.23 7.24 -10.85
N THR A 108 10.24 7.98 -10.42
CA THR A 108 11.15 8.71 -11.31
C THR A 108 12.35 7.86 -11.76
N ALA A 109 12.48 6.64 -11.22
CA ALA A 109 13.51 5.70 -11.65
C ALA A 109 13.23 5.21 -13.07
N ASN A 110 14.28 5.09 -13.89
CA ASN A 110 14.17 4.56 -15.25
C ASN A 110 14.10 3.02 -15.24
N MET A 111 13.01 2.48 -14.70
CA MET A 111 12.81 1.03 -14.58
C MET A 111 11.53 0.50 -15.25
N GLY A 112 10.74 1.38 -15.83
CA GLY A 112 9.43 1.03 -16.39
C GLY A 112 8.43 0.55 -15.34
N THR A 113 7.29 0.03 -15.81
CA THR A 113 6.27 -0.55 -14.93
C THR A 113 6.77 -1.88 -14.39
N SER A 114 6.64 -2.10 -13.08
CA SER A 114 7.18 -3.28 -12.41
C SER A 114 6.38 -3.62 -11.15
N ILE A 115 6.57 -4.83 -10.67
CA ILE A 115 6.03 -5.31 -9.39
C ILE A 115 7.18 -5.34 -8.39
N VAL A 116 7.03 -4.63 -7.27
CA VAL A 116 7.95 -4.71 -6.13
C VAL A 116 7.29 -5.55 -5.04
N MET A 117 7.86 -6.69 -4.74
CA MET A 117 7.32 -7.64 -3.77
C MET A 117 8.07 -7.56 -2.44
N TYR A 118 7.35 -7.26 -1.36
CA TYR A 118 7.85 -7.24 0.02
C TYR A 118 7.55 -8.54 0.77
N GLY A 119 6.43 -9.19 0.44
CA GLY A 119 6.00 -10.45 1.03
C GLY A 119 6.88 -11.62 0.57
N ARG A 120 7.07 -12.61 1.45
CA ARG A 120 7.86 -13.80 1.18
C ARG A 120 7.12 -15.11 1.49
N ARG A 121 5.80 -15.02 1.69
CA ARG A 121 4.96 -16.21 1.88
C ARG A 121 4.71 -16.87 0.52
N PHE A 122 4.45 -18.15 0.51
CA PHE A 122 4.12 -18.89 -0.72
C PHE A 122 3.05 -18.19 -1.57
N LYS A 123 1.97 -17.70 -0.92
CA LYS A 123 0.89 -16.97 -1.61
C LYS A 123 1.34 -15.65 -2.23
N ASP A 124 2.35 -14.98 -1.68
CA ASP A 124 2.88 -13.74 -2.23
C ASP A 124 3.60 -14.00 -3.56
N PHE A 125 4.37 -15.10 -3.63
CA PHE A 125 5.00 -15.56 -4.87
C PHE A 125 3.96 -16.01 -5.91
N CYS A 126 2.91 -16.73 -5.49
CA CYS A 126 1.82 -17.11 -6.40
C CYS A 126 1.13 -15.88 -7.00
N LEU A 127 0.84 -14.86 -6.18
CA LEU A 127 0.24 -13.61 -6.66
C LEU A 127 1.18 -12.89 -7.64
N ALA A 128 2.45 -12.77 -7.29
CA ALA A 128 3.44 -12.13 -8.17
C ALA A 128 3.56 -12.86 -9.52
N ALA A 129 3.61 -14.19 -9.51
CA ALA A 129 3.66 -15.01 -10.73
C ALA A 129 2.39 -14.85 -11.58
N LEU A 130 1.21 -14.79 -10.97
CA LEU A 130 -0.05 -14.53 -11.68
C LEU A 130 -0.05 -13.16 -12.35
N LEU A 131 0.37 -12.12 -11.62
CA LEU A 131 0.46 -10.75 -12.15
C LEU A 131 1.51 -10.66 -13.27
N GLN A 132 2.67 -11.30 -13.10
CA GLN A 132 3.69 -11.36 -14.13
C GLN A 132 3.16 -12.05 -15.40
N ASN A 133 2.53 -13.21 -15.25
CA ASN A 133 1.96 -13.95 -16.40
C ASN A 133 0.86 -13.15 -17.11
N LYS A 134 0.05 -12.41 -16.36
CA LYS A 134 -1.07 -11.63 -16.91
C LYS A 134 -0.62 -10.36 -17.62
N PHE A 135 0.36 -9.66 -17.06
CA PHE A 135 0.74 -8.30 -17.47
C PHE A 135 2.15 -8.22 -18.08
N GLY A 136 2.94 -9.28 -18.02
CA GLY A 136 4.33 -9.28 -18.53
C GLY A 136 5.29 -8.38 -17.74
N LEU A 137 4.94 -8.03 -16.50
CA LEU A 137 5.71 -7.10 -15.70
C LEU A 137 6.89 -7.78 -15.01
N PRO A 138 8.08 -7.14 -14.96
CA PRO A 138 9.19 -7.65 -14.16
C PRO A 138 8.86 -7.60 -12.67
N ILE A 139 9.36 -8.59 -11.93
CA ILE A 139 9.22 -8.67 -10.47
C ILE A 139 10.56 -8.37 -9.83
N TYR A 140 10.56 -7.39 -8.91
CA TYR A 140 11.68 -7.07 -8.04
C TYR A 140 11.35 -7.54 -6.62
N LEU A 141 12.17 -8.40 -6.08
CA LEU A 141 12.06 -8.82 -4.68
C LEU A 141 12.82 -7.82 -3.82
N HIS A 142 12.09 -7.08 -2.98
CA HIS A 142 12.72 -6.15 -2.04
C HIS A 142 13.55 -6.93 -1.00
N GLU A 143 14.84 -6.67 -0.96
CA GLU A 143 15.68 -7.22 0.09
C GLU A 143 15.30 -6.59 1.43
N LYS A 144 15.05 -7.44 2.43
CA LYS A 144 14.94 -6.96 3.80
C LYS A 144 16.30 -6.41 4.16
N ASP A 145 16.36 -5.14 4.55
CA ASP A 145 17.55 -4.61 5.21
C ASP A 145 17.97 -5.63 6.27
N LYS A 146 19.17 -6.17 6.13
CA LYS A 146 19.76 -6.98 7.18
C LYS A 146 19.76 -6.07 8.39
N ALA A 147 18.98 -6.42 9.41
CA ALA A 147 19.02 -5.73 10.69
C ALA A 147 20.49 -5.78 11.14
N GLN A 148 21.12 -4.60 11.17
CA GLN A 148 22.37 -4.42 11.87
C GLN A 148 22.10 -4.49 13.37
#